data_208191ebded0f8272dcd08c2a471f510
#
_entry.id   208191ebded0f8272dcd08c2a471f510
#
_cell.length_a   1.000
_cell.length_b   1.000
_cell.length_c   1.000
_cell.angle_alpha   90.00
_cell.angle_beta   90.00
_cell.angle_gamma   90.00
#
_symmetry.space_group_name_H-M   'P 1'
#
loop_
_entity.id
_entity.type
_entity.pdbx_description
1 polymer ?
#
loop_
_entity_poly.entity_id
_entity_poly.type
_entity_poly.pdbx_seq_one_letter_code
_entity_poly.pdbx_strand_id
1 'polypeptide(L)'
;MSCLGIDVSSTVQGSELDHITVEGIEATDALGRAICQSQLTVRCENVAPLNLDLKLSPDDLEPVFSGAAWAGTVLWRAAAVLVDRAFLGADAVPIEGRTCIELGCGLGVPGMACARLGARNVAL
;
A
#
# COMPACT_ATOMS: atom_id res chain seq x y z
N MET A 1 22.26 -1.89 -8.12
CA MET A 1 21.69 -1.03 -7.05
C MET A 1 20.68 -1.86 -6.28
N SER A 2 20.99 -2.28 -5.09
CA SER A 2 19.97 -2.86 -4.23
C SER A 2 18.98 -1.75 -3.94
N CYS A 3 17.72 -1.87 -4.34
CA CYS A 3 16.65 -1.19 -3.63
C CYS A 3 16.94 -1.50 -2.16
N LEU A 4 17.26 -0.48 -1.38
CA LEU A 4 17.47 -0.64 0.05
C LEU A 4 16.26 -1.41 0.54
N GLY A 5 16.46 -2.73 0.75
CA GLY A 5 15.40 -3.68 0.95
C GLY A 5 14.59 -3.34 2.18
N ILE A 6 13.64 -2.48 1.99
CA ILE A 6 12.42 -2.62 2.76
C ILE A 6 11.70 -3.74 2.01
N ASP A 7 12.05 -4.94 2.36
CA ASP A 7 11.29 -6.12 2.01
C ASP A 7 9.87 -5.88 2.53
N VAL A 8 9.02 -5.39 1.66
CA VAL A 8 7.62 -5.12 2.01
C VAL A 8 6.93 -6.42 2.35
N SER A 9 7.39 -7.54 1.79
CA SER A 9 6.91 -8.87 2.13
C SER A 9 7.25 -9.24 3.58
N SER A 10 8.44 -8.92 4.06
CA SER A 10 8.83 -9.17 5.46
C SER A 10 8.30 -8.09 6.41
N THR A 11 8.06 -6.87 5.94
CA THR A 11 7.62 -5.76 6.80
C THR A 11 6.10 -5.78 7.02
N VAL A 12 5.34 -6.35 6.13
CA VAL A 12 3.87 -6.39 6.20
C VAL A 12 3.34 -7.79 6.50
N GLN A 13 4.11 -8.85 6.28
CA GLN A 13 3.77 -10.25 6.62
C GLN A 13 3.95 -10.62 8.09
N GLY A 14 4.23 -9.66 8.96
CA GLY A 14 4.30 -9.91 10.38
C GLY A 14 2.90 -10.18 10.96
N SER A 15 2.84 -11.10 11.93
CA SER A 15 1.70 -11.47 12.77
C SER A 15 1.06 -10.32 13.57
N GLU A 16 1.23 -9.07 13.13
CA GLU A 16 0.80 -7.88 13.86
C GLU A 16 -0.42 -7.17 13.23
N LEU A 17 -0.90 -7.66 12.08
CA LEU A 17 -2.10 -7.14 11.44
C LEU A 17 -3.25 -8.12 11.65
N ASP A 18 -4.33 -7.64 12.22
CA ASP A 18 -5.47 -8.47 12.65
C ASP A 18 -6.58 -8.51 11.59
N HIS A 19 -6.73 -7.47 10.80
CA HIS A 19 -7.87 -7.27 9.90
C HIS A 19 -7.50 -7.14 8.43
N ILE A 20 -6.22 -7.04 8.10
CA ILE A 20 -5.75 -6.96 6.72
C ILE A 20 -4.63 -7.96 6.44
N THR A 21 -4.58 -8.39 5.18
CA THR A 21 -3.49 -9.19 4.62
C THR A 21 -2.97 -8.50 3.38
N VAL A 22 -1.66 -8.43 3.24
CA VAL A 22 -1.01 -7.85 2.06
C VAL A 22 -0.23 -8.93 1.33
N GLU A 23 -0.53 -9.08 0.04
CA GLU A 23 0.15 -10.01 -0.86
C GLU A 23 0.77 -9.21 -2.00
N GLY A 24 2.03 -9.44 -2.28
CA GLY A 24 2.75 -8.76 -3.36
C GLY A 24 3.39 -9.75 -4.33
N ILE A 25 3.47 -9.34 -5.59
CA ILE A 25 4.27 -10.02 -6.61
C ILE A 25 5.45 -9.09 -6.93
N GLU A 26 6.65 -9.59 -6.74
CA GLU A 26 7.87 -8.85 -7.02
C GLU A 26 8.25 -8.96 -8.50
N ALA A 27 8.59 -7.84 -9.11
CA ALA A 27 9.31 -7.84 -10.37
C ALA A 27 10.78 -8.12 -10.10
N THR A 28 11.38 -8.99 -10.91
CA THR A 28 12.79 -9.35 -10.79
C THR A 28 13.58 -8.90 -12.01
N ASP A 29 14.86 -8.60 -11.81
CA ASP A 29 15.79 -8.34 -12.90
C ASP A 29 16.19 -9.65 -13.61
N ALA A 30 17.01 -9.54 -14.67
CA ALA A 30 17.49 -10.69 -15.44
C ALA A 30 18.31 -11.71 -14.61
N LEU A 31 18.76 -11.33 -13.42
CA LEU A 31 19.51 -12.18 -12.48
C LEU A 31 18.63 -12.73 -11.34
N GLY A 32 17.29 -12.48 -11.41
CA GLY A 32 16.35 -12.94 -10.41
C GLY A 32 16.34 -12.13 -9.10
N ARG A 33 16.92 -10.92 -9.09
CA ARG A 33 16.91 -10.05 -7.92
C ARG A 33 15.65 -9.19 -7.91
N ALA A 34 15.00 -9.06 -6.76
CA ALA A 34 13.84 -8.19 -6.60
C ALA A 34 14.22 -6.73 -6.90
N ILE A 35 13.47 -6.09 -7.80
CA ILE A 35 13.67 -4.69 -8.20
C ILE A 35 12.57 -3.81 -7.61
N CYS A 36 11.33 -4.27 -7.72
CA CYS A 36 10.15 -3.56 -7.20
C CYS A 36 8.99 -4.54 -7.09
N GLN A 37 7.94 -4.12 -6.44
CA GLN A 37 6.66 -4.84 -6.52
C GLN A 37 5.94 -4.46 -7.80
N SER A 38 5.46 -5.45 -8.55
CA SER A 38 4.68 -5.22 -9.76
C SER A 38 3.18 -5.22 -9.50
N GLN A 39 2.74 -5.99 -8.52
CA GLN A 39 1.34 -6.07 -8.10
C GLN A 39 1.24 -6.17 -6.59
N LEU A 40 0.20 -5.56 -6.04
CA LEU A 40 -0.09 -5.58 -4.64
C LEU A 40 -1.59 -5.82 -4.44
N THR A 41 -1.94 -6.78 -3.60
CA THR A 41 -3.31 -7.03 -3.18
C THR A 41 -3.43 -6.80 -1.69
N VAL A 42 -4.26 -5.87 -1.28
CA VAL A 42 -4.60 -5.62 0.12
C VAL A 42 -6.00 -6.15 0.37
N ARG A 43 -6.10 -7.18 1.19
CA ARG A 43 -7.38 -7.77 1.59
C ARG A 43 -7.76 -7.22 2.94
N CYS A 44 -8.87 -6.51 2.98
CA CYS A 44 -9.46 -5.99 4.20
C CYS A 44 -10.66 -6.84 4.58
N GLU A 45 -10.82 -7.06 5.87
CA GLU A 45 -11.98 -7.78 6.42
C GLU A 45 -13.30 -7.10 6.02
N ASN A 46 -14.27 -7.89 5.55
CA ASN A 46 -15.63 -7.47 5.20
C ASN A 46 -15.76 -6.44 4.06
N VAL A 47 -14.71 -6.13 3.34
CA VAL A 47 -14.75 -5.26 2.17
C VAL A 47 -14.02 -5.89 0.98
N ALA A 48 -14.33 -5.42 -0.22
CA ALA A 48 -13.66 -5.91 -1.42
C ALA A 48 -12.16 -5.60 -1.39
N PRO A 49 -11.29 -6.51 -1.86
CA PRO A 49 -9.86 -6.31 -1.86
C PRO A 49 -9.46 -5.13 -2.74
N LEU A 50 -8.34 -4.51 -2.37
CA LEU A 50 -7.67 -3.49 -3.16
C LEU A 50 -6.59 -4.17 -4.00
N ASN A 51 -6.71 -4.08 -5.31
CA ASN A 51 -5.73 -4.60 -6.25
C ASN A 51 -5.01 -3.44 -6.92
N LEU A 52 -3.71 -3.35 -6.69
CA LEU A 52 -2.86 -2.34 -7.29
C LEU A 52 -1.93 -3.00 -8.31
N ASP A 53 -1.97 -2.48 -9.52
CA ASP A 53 -1.05 -2.84 -10.60
C ASP A 53 0.01 -1.73 -10.71
N LEU A 54 1.19 -2.02 -10.19
CA LEU A 54 2.30 -1.07 -10.12
C LEU A 54 3.09 -1.15 -11.43
N LYS A 55 2.64 -0.45 -12.45
CA LYS A 55 3.21 -0.45 -13.80
C LYS A 55 4.51 0.35 -13.89
N LEU A 56 5.47 0.03 -13.08
CA LEU A 56 6.78 0.62 -13.15
C LEU A 56 7.75 -0.37 -13.78
N SER A 57 8.11 -0.14 -15.05
CA SER A 57 9.23 -0.85 -15.65
C SER A 57 10.55 -0.39 -15.01
N PRO A 58 11.62 -1.20 -15.07
CA PRO A 58 12.94 -0.76 -14.63
C PRO A 58 13.40 0.53 -15.30
N ASP A 59 13.04 0.74 -16.56
CA ASP A 59 13.39 1.93 -17.33
C ASP A 59 12.62 3.17 -16.86
N ASP A 60 11.39 2.98 -16.35
CA ASP A 60 10.58 4.05 -15.77
C ASP A 60 11.04 4.43 -14.36
N LEU A 61 11.74 3.54 -13.67
CA LEU A 61 12.25 3.77 -12.33
C LEU A 61 13.56 4.59 -12.31
N GLU A 62 14.31 4.56 -13.38
CA GLU A 62 15.62 5.23 -13.44
C GLU A 62 15.53 6.76 -13.25
N PRO A 63 14.54 7.48 -13.81
CA PRO A 63 14.36 8.90 -13.54
C PRO A 63 13.78 9.20 -12.14
N VAL A 64 13.19 8.22 -11.48
CA VAL A 64 12.44 8.36 -10.22
C VAL A 64 13.35 8.18 -9.00
N PHE A 65 14.63 7.94 -9.20
CA PHE A 65 15.63 7.77 -8.14
C PHE A 65 16.06 9.07 -7.42
N SER A 66 15.26 10.11 -7.41
CA SER A 66 15.30 11.01 -6.26
C SER A 66 14.60 10.28 -5.11
N GLY A 67 15.24 10.16 -3.95
CA GLY A 67 14.71 9.39 -2.82
C GLY A 67 13.24 9.71 -2.45
N ALA A 68 12.77 10.91 -2.77
CA ALA A 68 11.38 11.33 -2.55
C ALA A 68 10.37 10.65 -3.51
N ALA A 69 10.72 10.48 -4.76
CA ALA A 69 9.83 9.84 -5.74
C ALA A 69 9.71 8.34 -5.50
N TRP A 70 10.81 7.69 -5.12
CA TRP A 70 10.82 6.28 -4.74
C TRP A 70 9.93 5.99 -3.52
N ALA A 71 9.95 6.88 -2.52
CA ALA A 71 9.15 6.73 -1.31
C ALA A 71 7.63 6.64 -1.62
N GLY A 72 7.17 7.28 -2.69
CA GLY A 72 5.78 7.23 -3.13
C GLY A 72 5.37 5.94 -3.82
N THR A 73 6.30 5.05 -4.16
CA THR A 73 6.03 3.81 -4.91
C THR A 73 5.99 2.55 -4.01
N VAL A 74 6.10 2.72 -2.72
CA VAL A 74 6.17 1.63 -1.74
C VAL A 74 4.96 1.69 -0.81
N LEU A 75 4.39 0.53 -0.49
CA LEU A 75 3.44 0.44 0.61
C LEU A 75 4.19 0.46 1.95
N TRP A 76 4.09 1.57 2.64
CA TRP A 76 4.68 1.71 3.96
C TRP A 76 3.87 0.94 5.00
N ARG A 77 4.57 0.31 5.93
CA ARG A 77 3.95 -0.37 7.08
C ARG A 77 2.97 0.53 7.84
N ALA A 78 3.31 1.80 8.01
CA ALA A 78 2.44 2.77 8.69
C ALA A 78 1.06 2.88 8.03
N ALA A 79 0.99 2.84 6.69
CA ALA A 79 -0.27 2.84 5.96
C ALA A 79 -1.09 1.58 6.22
N ALA A 80 -0.45 0.42 6.22
CA ALA A 80 -1.10 -0.86 6.52
C ALA A 80 -1.63 -0.90 7.96
N VAL A 81 -0.83 -0.48 8.93
CA VAL A 81 -1.23 -0.40 10.35
C VAL A 81 -2.37 0.60 10.56
N LEU A 82 -2.35 1.73 9.85
CA LEU A 82 -3.44 2.72 9.92
C LEU A 82 -4.77 2.08 9.49
N VAL A 83 -4.80 1.40 8.36
CA VAL A 83 -6.01 0.71 7.88
C VAL A 83 -6.46 -0.35 8.87
N ASP A 84 -5.53 -1.22 9.30
CA ASP A 84 -5.83 -2.34 10.17
C ASP A 84 -6.42 -1.88 11.52
N ARG A 85 -5.80 -0.92 12.15
CA ARG A 85 -6.14 -0.53 13.53
C ARG A 85 -7.12 0.62 13.63
N ALA A 86 -7.02 1.61 12.76
CA ALA A 86 -7.85 2.80 12.85
C ALA A 86 -9.14 2.70 12.03
N PHE A 87 -9.17 1.91 10.97
CA PHE A 87 -10.34 1.81 10.09
C PHE A 87 -11.12 0.51 10.24
N LEU A 88 -10.48 -0.58 10.68
CA LEU A 88 -11.09 -1.91 10.77
C LEU A 88 -11.15 -2.46 12.20
N GLY A 89 -10.45 -1.87 13.14
CA GLY A 89 -10.43 -2.32 14.53
C GLY A 89 -11.76 -2.08 15.26
N ALA A 90 -11.86 -2.62 16.48
CA ALA A 90 -13.06 -2.51 17.33
C ALA A 90 -13.44 -1.05 17.64
N ASP A 91 -12.45 -0.17 17.77
CA ASP A 91 -12.62 1.27 17.98
C ASP A 91 -12.42 2.08 16.70
N ALA A 92 -12.79 1.50 15.56
CA ALA A 92 -12.58 2.10 14.25
C ALA A 92 -13.21 3.49 14.12
N VAL A 93 -12.48 4.38 13.47
CA VAL A 93 -13.02 5.71 13.10
C VAL A 93 -14.16 5.53 12.11
N PRO A 94 -15.31 6.17 12.33
CA PRO A 94 -16.45 6.07 11.40
C PRO A 94 -16.10 6.75 10.07
N ILE A 95 -15.97 5.96 9.03
CA ILE A 95 -15.59 6.40 7.67
C ILE A 95 -16.81 6.63 6.78
N GLU A 96 -17.86 5.82 6.95
CA GLU A 96 -19.04 5.85 6.11
C GLU A 96 -19.67 7.27 6.07
N GLY A 97 -19.93 7.74 4.86
CA GLY A 97 -20.52 9.06 4.62
C GLY A 97 -19.59 10.26 4.86
N ARG A 98 -18.36 10.04 5.29
CA ARG A 98 -17.40 11.11 5.57
C ARG A 98 -16.65 11.54 4.30
N THR A 99 -16.13 12.76 4.34
CA THR A 99 -15.13 13.23 3.39
C THR A 99 -13.76 12.98 3.99
N CYS A 100 -12.91 12.27 3.25
CA CYS A 100 -11.57 11.89 3.67
C CYS A 100 -10.54 12.56 2.76
N ILE A 101 -9.45 13.03 3.34
CA ILE A 101 -8.30 13.59 2.63
C ILE A 101 -7.06 12.89 3.14
N GLU A 102 -6.25 12.36 2.23
CA GLU A 102 -4.97 11.76 2.54
C GLU A 102 -3.83 12.62 2.00
N LEU A 103 -3.00 13.13 2.89
CA LEU A 103 -1.83 13.92 2.51
C LEU A 103 -0.62 13.01 2.39
N GLY A 104 0.14 13.15 1.29
CA GLY A 104 1.30 12.30 1.04
C GLY A 104 0.90 10.85 0.79
N CYS A 105 -0.10 10.63 -0.05
CA CYS A 105 -0.79 9.34 -0.20
C CYS A 105 0.10 8.18 -0.70
N GLY A 106 1.22 8.46 -1.38
CA GLY A 106 2.01 7.41 -2.01
C GLY A 106 1.13 6.53 -2.90
N LEU A 107 1.00 5.23 -2.57
CA LEU A 107 0.11 4.31 -3.29
C LEU A 107 -1.38 4.53 -3.01
N GLY A 108 -1.74 5.36 -2.04
CA GLY A 108 -3.11 5.72 -1.74
C GLY A 108 -3.93 4.61 -1.06
N VAL A 109 -3.29 3.63 -0.46
CA VAL A 109 -3.99 2.49 0.17
C VAL A 109 -4.95 2.92 1.28
N PRO A 110 -4.60 3.81 2.23
CA PRO A 110 -5.55 4.28 3.24
C PRO A 110 -6.77 4.99 2.62
N GLY A 111 -6.56 5.89 1.65
CA GLY A 111 -7.66 6.57 0.96
C GLY A 111 -8.56 5.63 0.18
N MET A 112 -8.00 4.64 -0.51
CA MET A 112 -8.77 3.60 -1.19
C MET A 112 -9.55 2.73 -0.20
N ALA A 113 -8.98 2.43 0.96
CA ALA A 113 -9.70 1.73 2.04
C ALA A 113 -10.89 2.57 2.54
N CYS A 114 -10.71 3.88 2.72
CA CYS A 114 -11.81 4.79 3.05
C CYS A 114 -12.94 4.71 2.01
N ALA A 115 -12.60 4.70 0.73
CA ALA A 115 -13.60 4.58 -0.33
C ALA A 115 -14.36 3.23 -0.24
N ARG A 116 -13.68 2.14 0.03
CA ARG A 116 -14.28 0.82 0.24
C ARG A 116 -15.18 0.76 1.48
N LEU A 117 -14.86 1.54 2.51
CA LEU A 117 -15.61 1.64 3.75
C LEU A 117 -16.77 2.64 3.67
N GLY A 118 -17.08 3.16 2.49
CA GLY A 118 -18.27 3.99 2.25
C GLY A 118 -18.04 5.48 2.48
N ALA A 119 -16.82 5.99 2.39
CA ALA A 119 -16.57 7.43 2.38
C ALA A 119 -17.35 8.10 1.24
N ARG A 120 -17.92 9.27 1.50
CA ARG A 120 -18.65 10.05 0.49
C ARG A 120 -17.72 10.58 -0.59
N ASN A 121 -16.59 11.11 -0.16
CA ASN A 121 -15.54 11.64 -1.03
C ASN A 121 -14.19 11.28 -0.45
N VAL A 122 -13.25 10.97 -1.33
CA VAL A 122 -11.85 10.75 -0.97
C VAL A 122 -10.97 11.58 -1.90
N ALA A 123 -10.06 12.34 -1.33
CA ALA A 123 -9.00 13.04 -2.05
C ALA A 123 -7.65 12.48 -1.62
N LEU A 124 -6.77 12.22 -2.60
CA LEU A 124 -5.42 11.70 -2.42
C LEU A 124 -4.38 12.71 -2.85
#